data_b8fcb7092988c2802aad427d2dbdec64
#
_entry.id   b8fcb7092988c2802aad427d2dbdec64
#
_cell.length_a   1.000
_cell.length_b   1.000
_cell.length_c   1.000
_cell.angle_alpha   90.00
_cell.angle_beta   90.00
_cell.angle_gamma   90.00
#
_symmetry.space_group_name_H-M   'P 1'
#
loop_
_entity.id
_entity.type
_entity.pdbx_description
1 polymer ?
#
loop_
_entity_poly.entity_id
_entity_poly.type
_entity_poly.pdbx_seq_one_letter_code
_entity_poly.pdbx_strand_id
1 'polypeptide(L)'
;MKWFIFLSVSVFFIAACIYGERCAREKVKQRFLGRRSIEMDVLCGCFCQKDEFNKGRIKEMLEFVAAELFIDPGVLRPEDRLDFELAPPDFDCEKDFWRGILKNVNKSRKEHIECAKIVTLDDYVCALIRLLEGHAGKII
;
A
#
# COMPACT_ATOMS: atom_id res chain seq x y z
N MET A 1 -36.99 24.31 -12.89
CA MET A 1 -36.99 23.73 -11.54
C MET A 1 -36.25 22.38 -11.42
N LYS A 2 -36.45 21.42 -12.31
CA LYS A 2 -35.79 20.10 -12.24
C LYS A 2 -34.24 20.15 -12.33
N TRP A 3 -33.68 21.07 -13.07
CA TRP A 3 -32.21 21.22 -13.23
C TRP A 3 -31.51 21.70 -11.95
N PHE A 4 -32.17 22.57 -11.14
CA PHE A 4 -31.59 23.03 -9.88
C PHE A 4 -31.49 21.89 -8.84
N ILE A 5 -32.47 21.01 -8.82
CA ILE A 5 -32.48 19.87 -7.92
C ILE A 5 -31.34 18.90 -8.32
N PHE A 6 -31.15 18.65 -9.62
CA PHE A 6 -30.07 17.78 -10.10
C PHE A 6 -28.69 18.34 -9.77
N LEU A 7 -28.51 19.63 -9.94
CA LEU A 7 -27.25 20.33 -9.64
C LEU A 7 -26.93 20.30 -8.14
N SER A 8 -27.92 20.55 -7.29
CA SER A 8 -27.74 20.52 -5.83
C SER A 8 -27.43 19.11 -5.32
N VAL A 9 -28.06 18.06 -5.85
CA VAL A 9 -27.79 16.67 -5.50
C VAL A 9 -26.37 16.28 -5.93
N SER A 10 -25.93 16.68 -7.14
CA SER A 10 -24.60 16.39 -7.63
C SER A 10 -23.51 17.07 -6.79
N VAL A 11 -23.70 18.34 -6.43
CA VAL A 11 -22.78 19.09 -5.56
C VAL A 11 -22.69 18.44 -4.17
N PHE A 12 -23.83 18.05 -3.61
CA PHE A 12 -23.87 17.37 -2.31
C PHE A 12 -23.13 16.03 -2.36
N PHE A 13 -23.33 15.25 -3.42
CA PHE A 13 -22.66 13.97 -3.60
C PHE A 13 -21.15 14.12 -3.72
N ILE A 14 -20.67 15.09 -4.52
CA ILE A 14 -19.25 15.41 -4.65
C ILE A 14 -18.67 15.85 -3.30
N ALA A 15 -19.35 16.71 -2.57
CA ALA A 15 -18.92 17.17 -1.25
C ALA A 15 -18.83 16.01 -0.24
N ALA A 16 -19.79 15.09 -0.26
CA ALA A 16 -19.80 13.90 0.58
C ALA A 16 -18.65 12.96 0.25
N CYS A 17 -18.34 12.76 -1.03
CA CYS A 17 -17.19 11.95 -1.46
C CYS A 17 -15.86 12.56 -1.00
N ILE A 18 -15.68 13.89 -1.16
CA ILE A 18 -14.46 14.58 -0.72
C ILE A 18 -14.31 14.51 0.80
N TYR A 19 -15.41 14.66 1.54
CA TYR A 19 -15.40 14.58 2.99
C TYR A 19 -15.05 13.16 3.46
N GLY A 20 -15.67 12.14 2.86
CA GLY A 20 -15.37 10.75 3.15
C GLY A 20 -13.90 10.40 2.92
N GLU A 21 -13.33 10.86 1.81
CA GLU A 21 -11.91 10.65 1.50
C GLU A 21 -10.99 11.33 2.52
N ARG A 22 -11.30 12.55 2.95
CA ARG A 22 -10.52 13.24 4.00
C ARG A 22 -10.57 12.50 5.33
N CYS A 23 -11.74 12.06 5.76
CA CYS A 23 -11.90 11.29 6.99
C CYS A 23 -11.11 9.97 6.93
N ALA A 24 -11.13 9.31 5.79
CA ALA A 24 -10.40 8.08 5.55
C ALA A 24 -8.87 8.28 5.67
N ARG A 25 -8.35 9.33 5.04
CA ARG A 25 -6.92 9.70 5.14
C ARG A 25 -6.49 10.01 6.56
N GLU A 26 -7.31 10.74 7.32
CA GLU A 26 -7.01 11.06 8.72
C GLU A 26 -6.97 9.80 9.60
N LYS A 27 -7.87 8.83 9.39
CA LYS A 27 -7.85 7.56 10.11
C LYS A 27 -6.55 6.78 9.87
N VAL A 28 -6.06 6.77 8.63
CA VAL A 28 -4.77 6.12 8.31
C VAL A 28 -3.63 6.85 9.01
N LYS A 29 -3.56 8.17 8.90
CA LYS A 29 -2.53 8.97 9.57
C LYS A 29 -2.48 8.73 11.07
N GLN A 30 -3.64 8.58 11.73
CA GLN A 30 -3.71 8.30 13.17
C GLN A 30 -3.00 7.00 13.56
N ARG A 31 -2.98 5.98 12.70
CA ARG A 31 -2.28 4.71 12.97
C ARG A 31 -0.76 4.89 13.08
N PHE A 32 -0.23 5.91 12.41
CA PHE A 32 1.19 6.23 12.38
C PHE A 32 1.58 7.40 13.29
N LEU A 33 0.60 7.92 14.06
CA LEU A 33 0.80 9.05 14.96
C LEU A 33 1.81 8.66 16.05
N GLY A 34 2.82 9.51 16.26
CA GLY A 34 3.88 9.26 17.24
C GLY A 34 5.06 8.44 16.70
N ARG A 35 4.99 7.90 15.49
CA ARG A 35 6.14 7.26 14.86
C ARG A 35 7.13 8.32 14.37
N ARG A 36 8.40 8.13 14.71
CA ARG A 36 9.47 8.97 14.19
C ARG A 36 9.74 8.61 12.73
N SER A 37 9.79 9.62 11.85
CA SER A 37 10.23 9.41 10.47
C SER A 37 11.71 9.02 10.44
N ILE A 38 12.05 7.99 9.67
CA ILE A 38 13.40 7.51 9.43
C ILE A 38 13.83 7.99 8.05
N GLU A 39 15.07 8.38 7.91
CA GLU A 39 15.65 8.73 6.62
C GLU A 39 15.55 7.55 5.64
N MET A 40 15.20 7.83 4.39
CA MET A 40 14.88 6.80 3.41
C MET A 40 16.03 5.82 3.16
N ASP A 41 17.26 6.30 3.13
CA ASP A 41 18.43 5.44 2.90
C ASP A 41 18.65 4.43 4.03
N VAL A 42 18.40 4.84 5.27
CA VAL A 42 18.44 3.97 6.45
C VAL A 42 17.26 3.00 6.42
N LEU A 43 16.08 3.51 6.10
CA LEU A 43 14.86 2.69 6.03
C LEU A 43 14.98 1.58 4.98
N CYS A 44 15.47 1.89 3.78
CA CYS A 44 15.70 0.88 2.74
C CYS A 44 16.66 -0.23 3.19
N GLY A 45 17.61 0.06 4.07
CA GLY A 45 18.52 -0.94 4.65
C GLY A 45 17.84 -1.90 5.63
N CYS A 46 16.65 -1.58 6.11
CA CYS A 46 15.87 -2.44 7.02
C CYS A 46 15.00 -3.47 6.28
N PHE A 47 14.76 -3.26 4.99
CA PHE A 47 13.90 -4.13 4.18
C PHE A 47 14.70 -5.17 3.40
N CYS A 48 14.08 -6.31 3.16
CA CYS A 48 14.61 -7.37 2.28
C CYS A 48 16.06 -7.78 2.62
N GLN A 49 16.41 -7.83 3.89
CA GLN A 49 17.79 -8.10 4.34
C GLN A 49 18.36 -9.44 3.86
N LYS A 50 17.47 -10.39 3.52
CA LYS A 50 17.86 -11.71 3.01
C LYS A 50 18.11 -11.75 1.50
N ASP A 51 17.74 -10.69 0.81
CA ASP A 51 17.77 -10.60 -0.64
C ASP A 51 18.67 -9.44 -1.05
N GLU A 52 19.47 -9.64 -2.10
CA GLU A 52 20.34 -8.60 -2.65
C GLU A 52 19.61 -7.70 -3.64
N PHE A 53 18.51 -7.06 -3.18
CA PHE A 53 17.78 -6.12 -4.01
C PHE A 53 18.44 -4.74 -4.05
N ASN A 54 18.28 -4.07 -5.19
CA ASN A 54 18.71 -2.70 -5.35
C ASN A 54 17.90 -1.78 -4.41
N LYS A 55 18.60 -0.98 -3.58
CA LYS A 55 17.97 -0.02 -2.67
C LYS A 55 17.04 0.96 -3.39
N GLY A 56 17.33 1.31 -4.63
CA GLY A 56 16.46 2.14 -5.46
C GLY A 56 15.09 1.52 -5.71
N ARG A 57 15.04 0.20 -5.92
CA ARG A 57 13.77 -0.53 -6.08
C ARG A 57 12.98 -0.60 -4.78
N ILE A 58 13.65 -0.85 -3.68
CA ILE A 58 13.01 -0.84 -2.36
C ILE A 58 12.42 0.54 -2.09
N LYS A 59 13.15 1.61 -2.35
CA LYS A 59 12.68 2.99 -2.22
C LYS A 59 11.43 3.25 -3.06
N GLU A 60 11.44 2.90 -4.34
CA GLU A 60 10.28 3.04 -5.23
C GLU A 60 9.03 2.33 -4.67
N MET A 61 9.20 1.12 -4.12
CA MET A 61 8.08 0.36 -3.55
C MET A 61 7.56 0.98 -2.26
N LEU A 62 8.43 1.49 -1.40
CA LEU A 62 8.02 2.18 -0.18
C LEU A 62 7.32 3.50 -0.48
N GLU A 63 7.81 4.26 -1.45
CA GLU A 63 7.16 5.49 -1.93
C GLU A 63 5.78 5.18 -2.54
N PHE A 64 5.65 4.09 -3.29
CA PHE A 64 4.38 3.63 -3.82
C PHE A 64 3.38 3.31 -2.70
N VAL A 65 3.76 2.49 -1.71
CA VAL A 65 2.89 2.15 -0.58
C VAL A 65 2.49 3.39 0.22
N ALA A 66 3.44 4.29 0.49
CA ALA A 66 3.18 5.51 1.22
C ALA A 66 2.24 6.47 0.47
N ALA A 67 2.38 6.55 -0.86
CA ALA A 67 1.50 7.34 -1.71
C ALA A 67 0.06 6.82 -1.69
N GLU A 68 -0.14 5.51 -1.75
CA GLU A 68 -1.47 4.89 -1.66
C GLU A 68 -2.15 5.16 -0.31
N LEU A 69 -1.38 5.24 0.75
CA LEU A 69 -1.87 5.51 2.10
C LEU A 69 -1.89 7.01 2.47
N PHE A 70 -1.36 7.89 1.63
CA PHE A 70 -1.20 9.33 1.87
C PHE A 70 -0.40 9.66 3.16
N ILE A 71 0.67 8.92 3.39
CA ILE A 71 1.57 9.07 4.55
C ILE A 71 3.01 9.35 4.11
N ASP A 72 3.84 9.79 5.06
CA ASP A 72 5.28 9.87 4.86
C ASP A 72 5.89 8.47 4.78
N PRO A 73 6.65 8.12 3.73
CA PRO A 73 7.30 6.81 3.65
C PRO A 73 8.25 6.52 4.82
N GLY A 74 8.85 7.54 5.44
CA GLY A 74 9.73 7.39 6.60
C GLY A 74 9.07 6.83 7.85
N VAL A 75 7.73 6.81 7.94
CA VAL A 75 7.00 6.21 9.07
C VAL A 75 6.73 4.73 8.92
N LEU A 76 6.93 4.17 7.72
CA LEU A 76 6.77 2.75 7.44
C LEU A 76 7.81 1.91 8.17
N ARG A 77 7.46 0.68 8.48
CA ARG A 77 8.34 -0.32 9.12
C ARG A 77 8.21 -1.67 8.43
N PRO A 78 9.27 -2.49 8.38
CA PRO A 78 9.23 -3.82 7.78
C PRO A 78 8.15 -4.72 8.39
N GLU A 79 7.93 -4.60 9.69
CA GLU A 79 6.97 -5.39 10.47
C GLU A 79 5.51 -4.93 10.36
N ASP A 80 5.23 -3.81 9.67
CA ASP A 80 3.86 -3.31 9.50
C ASP A 80 3.02 -4.34 8.76
N ARG A 81 1.86 -4.65 9.32
CA ARG A 81 0.96 -5.67 8.78
C ARG A 81 0.05 -5.08 7.70
N LEU A 82 -0.13 -5.83 6.64
CA LEU A 82 -0.97 -5.43 5.51
C LEU A 82 -2.45 -5.30 5.87
N ASP A 83 -2.90 -6.11 6.84
CA ASP A 83 -4.30 -6.18 7.27
C ASP A 83 -4.61 -5.29 8.48
N PHE A 84 -3.64 -4.59 9.02
CA PHE A 84 -3.80 -3.76 10.21
C PHE A 84 -3.26 -2.34 10.02
N GLU A 85 -1.93 -2.12 10.13
CA GLU A 85 -1.35 -0.78 9.98
C GLU A 85 -1.56 -0.23 8.57
N LEU A 86 -1.38 -1.07 7.56
CA LEU A 86 -1.44 -0.71 6.15
C LEU A 86 -2.82 -0.97 5.52
N ALA A 87 -3.81 -1.40 6.31
CA ALA A 87 -5.14 -1.62 5.78
C ALA A 87 -5.70 -0.31 5.21
N PRO A 88 -6.21 -0.31 3.95
CA PRO A 88 -6.83 0.87 3.39
C PRO A 88 -8.00 1.34 4.27
N PRO A 89 -8.26 2.66 4.32
CA PRO A 89 -9.37 3.16 5.08
C PRO A 89 -10.70 2.77 4.42
N ASP A 90 -11.51 2.05 5.17
CA ASP A 90 -12.94 1.84 4.96
C ASP A 90 -13.45 1.73 3.51
N PHE A 91 -13.23 0.59 2.89
CA PHE A 91 -14.25 -0.01 2.06
C PHE A 91 -14.31 -1.47 2.47
N ASP A 92 -15.46 -1.94 2.89
CA ASP A 92 -15.76 -3.30 3.41
C ASP A 92 -15.32 -4.48 2.53
N CYS A 93 -14.68 -4.18 1.41
CA CYS A 93 -14.29 -5.15 0.40
C CYS A 93 -12.82 -5.54 0.42
N GLU A 94 -11.93 -4.88 1.19
CA GLU A 94 -10.51 -4.98 0.87
C GLU A 94 -9.56 -5.26 2.05
N LYS A 95 -9.92 -6.24 2.87
CA LYS A 95 -8.91 -6.88 3.74
C LYS A 95 -7.72 -7.42 2.93
N ASP A 96 -7.88 -7.54 1.62
CA ASP A 96 -6.91 -8.10 0.69
C ASP A 96 -6.41 -7.11 -0.38
N PHE A 97 -6.54 -5.79 -0.19
CA PHE A 97 -6.14 -4.78 -1.17
C PHE A 97 -4.72 -5.02 -1.71
N TRP A 98 -3.74 -5.08 -0.82
CA TRP A 98 -2.34 -5.29 -1.19
C TRP A 98 -2.11 -6.64 -1.86
N ARG A 99 -2.75 -7.70 -1.34
CA ARG A 99 -2.71 -9.03 -1.95
C ARG A 99 -3.43 -9.07 -3.29
N GLY A 100 -4.46 -8.25 -3.48
CA GLY A 100 -5.16 -8.07 -4.75
C GLY A 100 -4.24 -7.52 -5.83
N ILE A 101 -3.43 -6.50 -5.51
CA ILE A 101 -2.41 -5.95 -6.41
C ILE A 101 -1.41 -7.05 -6.80
N LEU A 102 -0.87 -7.79 -5.82
CA LEU A 102 0.05 -8.90 -6.09
C LEU A 102 -0.57 -9.98 -6.96
N LYS A 103 -1.83 -10.37 -6.71
CA LYS A 103 -2.54 -11.36 -7.55
C LYS A 103 -2.67 -10.89 -8.99
N ASN A 104 -2.96 -9.61 -9.22
CA ASN A 104 -3.08 -9.05 -10.55
C ASN A 104 -1.73 -9.03 -11.29
N VAL A 105 -0.66 -8.62 -10.63
CA VAL A 105 0.70 -8.63 -11.19
C VAL A 105 1.14 -10.06 -11.48
N ASN A 106 0.91 -10.99 -10.54
CA ASN A 106 1.23 -12.40 -10.65
C ASN A 106 0.51 -13.05 -11.86
N LYS A 107 -0.79 -12.78 -12.03
CA LYS A 107 -1.59 -13.26 -13.16
C LYS A 107 -1.05 -12.73 -14.50
N SER A 108 -0.66 -11.47 -14.54
CA SER A 108 -0.07 -10.85 -15.75
C SER A 108 1.23 -11.52 -16.16
N ARG A 109 2.02 -11.98 -15.20
CA ARG A 109 3.36 -12.53 -15.42
C ARG A 109 3.43 -14.04 -15.43
N LYS A 110 2.30 -14.75 -15.23
CA LYS A 110 2.23 -16.22 -15.15
C LYS A 110 3.16 -16.82 -14.09
N GLU A 111 3.39 -16.10 -13.01
CA GLU A 111 4.25 -16.51 -11.92
C GLU A 111 3.44 -17.00 -10.72
N HIS A 112 4.01 -17.88 -9.88
CA HIS A 112 3.34 -18.44 -8.71
C HIS A 112 3.93 -17.90 -7.42
N ILE A 113 3.35 -16.81 -6.88
CA ILE A 113 3.61 -16.40 -5.50
C ILE A 113 2.41 -16.78 -4.64
N GLU A 114 2.66 -17.44 -3.52
CA GLU A 114 1.64 -17.75 -2.51
C GLU A 114 1.27 -16.47 -1.73
N CYS A 115 0.34 -15.68 -2.26
CA CYS A 115 -0.09 -14.43 -1.63
C CYS A 115 -0.59 -14.61 -0.18
N ALA A 116 -1.03 -15.81 0.19
CA ALA A 116 -1.49 -16.10 1.55
C ALA A 116 -0.38 -16.03 2.62
N LYS A 117 0.88 -16.20 2.24
CA LYS A 117 2.03 -16.12 3.14
C LYS A 117 2.55 -14.70 3.33
N ILE A 118 2.04 -13.73 2.58
CA ILE A 118 2.47 -12.34 2.64
C ILE A 118 1.64 -11.62 3.71
N VAL A 119 2.27 -11.31 4.82
CA VAL A 119 1.62 -10.73 6.00
C VAL A 119 2.15 -9.32 6.31
N THR A 120 3.45 -9.13 6.19
CA THR A 120 4.13 -7.88 6.53
C THR A 120 4.46 -7.04 5.31
N LEU A 121 4.82 -5.77 5.54
CA LEU A 121 5.29 -4.88 4.48
C LEU A 121 6.59 -5.39 3.86
N ASP A 122 7.49 -5.96 4.66
CA ASP A 122 8.74 -6.54 4.14
C ASP A 122 8.46 -7.69 3.18
N ASP A 123 7.57 -8.62 3.55
CA ASP A 123 7.14 -9.71 2.66
C ASP A 123 6.55 -9.17 1.36
N TYR A 124 5.73 -8.11 1.44
CA TYR A 124 5.06 -7.50 0.31
C TYR A 124 6.04 -6.84 -0.66
N VAL A 125 6.95 -6.02 -0.14
CA VAL A 125 7.97 -5.32 -0.92
C VAL A 125 8.88 -6.33 -1.62
N CYS A 126 9.36 -7.35 -0.91
CA CYS A 126 10.18 -8.41 -1.47
C CYS A 126 9.45 -9.17 -2.58
N ALA A 127 8.18 -9.55 -2.35
CA ALA A 127 7.37 -10.26 -3.33
C ALA A 127 7.14 -9.42 -4.59
N LEU A 128 6.83 -8.13 -4.41
CA LEU A 128 6.56 -7.23 -5.53
C LEU A 128 7.82 -6.99 -6.38
N ILE A 129 8.98 -6.78 -5.75
CA ILE A 129 10.25 -6.63 -6.47
C ILE A 129 10.57 -7.89 -7.26
N ARG A 130 10.44 -9.08 -6.64
CA ARG A 130 10.68 -10.37 -7.34
C ARG A 130 9.76 -10.54 -8.55
N LEU A 131 8.48 -10.20 -8.42
CA LEU A 131 7.54 -10.25 -9.54
C LEU A 131 7.94 -9.29 -10.66
N LEU A 132 8.37 -8.08 -10.32
CA LEU A 132 8.75 -7.08 -11.30
C LEU A 132 10.07 -7.41 -12.01
N GLU A 133 11.01 -8.06 -11.33
CA GLU A 133 12.30 -8.45 -11.87
C GLU A 133 12.30 -9.82 -12.55
N GLY A 134 11.18 -10.56 -12.48
CA GLY A 134 11.07 -11.90 -13.08
C GLY A 134 11.86 -13.00 -12.33
N HIS A 135 12.18 -12.77 -11.05
CA HIS A 135 12.97 -13.69 -10.22
C HIS A 135 12.10 -14.61 -9.35
N ALA A 136 10.80 -14.67 -9.58
CA ALA A 136 9.88 -15.46 -8.77
C ALA A 136 10.10 -16.99 -8.80
N GLY A 137 10.92 -17.48 -9.72
CA GLY A 137 11.23 -18.90 -9.86
C GLY A 137 12.32 -19.46 -8.91
N LYS A 138 12.87 -18.66 -8.00
CA LYS A 138 13.97 -19.06 -7.10
C LYS A 138 13.60 -19.07 -5.62
N ILE A 139 12.36 -19.31 -5.27
CA ILE A 139 11.97 -19.56 -3.89
C ILE A 139 11.77 -21.08 -3.73
N ILE A 140 12.84 -21.76 -3.37
CA ILE A 140 12.78 -23.09 -2.76
C ILE A 140 13.00 -22.89 -1.26
#